data_0b08bad770125834f17e8c3e937b32c1
#
_entry.id   0b08bad770125834f17e8c3e937b32c1
#
_cell.length_a   1.000
_cell.length_b   1.000
_cell.length_c   1.000
_cell.angle_alpha   90.00
_cell.angle_beta   90.00
_cell.angle_gamma   90.00
#
_symmetry.space_group_name_H-M   'P 1'
#
loop_
_entity.id
_entity.type
_entity.pdbx_description
1 polymer ?
#
loop_
_entity_poly.entity_id
_entity_poly.type
_entity_poly.pdbx_seq_one_letter_code
_entity_poly.pdbx_strand_id
1 'polypeptide(L)'
;MGRPLRRWSTDAASSARWIGLHWNPSGLEFFRTGILQSKERMTFVSLTRLRIRSFRFVPLFALHTWRSLRQIRRARGFHSGAILADRSWTFWTITVWDSEESMRQFMVSGAHKNAMPHLVEWCDEASVAHWTQPETEVPSWIEADRRMREGGRSSKVRNPSPQHATLSFGAPRTIAGAKVARS
;
A
#
# COMPACT_ATOMS: atom_id res chain seq x y z
N MET A 1 -66.43 24.11 -23.67
CA MET A 1 -65.65 24.12 -24.92
C MET A 1 -64.41 23.21 -24.71
N GLY A 2 -64.62 21.97 -25.14
CA GLY A 2 -63.60 20.93 -24.96
C GLY A 2 -62.66 20.87 -26.15
N ARG A 3 -61.41 20.62 -25.88
CA ARG A 3 -60.40 20.19 -26.88
C ARG A 3 -60.10 18.72 -26.69
N PRO A 4 -60.06 17.88 -27.74
CA PRO A 4 -59.85 16.44 -27.63
C PRO A 4 -58.38 16.09 -27.50
N LEU A 5 -58.16 15.06 -26.70
CA LEU A 5 -56.88 14.38 -26.52
C LEU A 5 -56.44 13.69 -27.82
N ARG A 6 -55.19 13.96 -28.28
CA ARG A 6 -54.60 13.25 -29.41
C ARG A 6 -54.07 11.90 -28.92
N ARG A 7 -54.60 10.86 -29.50
CA ARG A 7 -54.18 9.47 -29.42
C ARG A 7 -52.83 9.32 -30.18
N TRP A 8 -51.78 8.91 -29.51
CA TRP A 8 -50.53 8.47 -30.17
C TRP A 8 -50.72 7.03 -30.61
N SER A 9 -50.66 6.81 -31.91
CA SER A 9 -50.72 5.49 -32.53
C SER A 9 -49.34 4.81 -32.37
N THR A 10 -49.40 3.57 -31.95
CA THR A 10 -48.32 2.58 -31.98
C THR A 10 -48.07 2.14 -33.42
N ASP A 11 -47.07 2.71 -34.08
CA ASP A 11 -46.53 2.16 -35.33
C ASP A 11 -45.03 2.50 -35.40
N ALA A 12 -44.23 1.66 -34.74
CA ALA A 12 -42.76 1.58 -34.97
C ALA A 12 -42.29 0.12 -34.88
N ALA A 13 -43.00 -0.75 -35.62
CA ALA A 13 -42.59 -2.14 -35.81
C ALA A 13 -42.38 -2.41 -37.30
N SER A 14 -41.44 -1.72 -37.96
CA SER A 14 -41.04 -2.10 -39.31
C SER A 14 -39.78 -1.35 -39.74
N SER A 15 -38.61 -1.76 -39.22
CA SER A 15 -37.31 -1.59 -39.89
C SER A 15 -36.13 -2.25 -39.15
N ALA A 16 -36.31 -3.46 -38.66
CA ALA A 16 -35.18 -4.27 -38.14
C ALA A 16 -35.14 -5.61 -38.89
N ARG A 17 -34.94 -5.54 -40.17
CA ARG A 17 -34.61 -6.71 -40.97
C ARG A 17 -33.35 -6.34 -41.76
N TRP A 18 -32.32 -7.07 -41.52
CA TRP A 18 -30.97 -7.10 -42.13
C TRP A 18 -29.84 -6.80 -41.15
N ILE A 19 -29.59 -7.70 -40.20
CA ILE A 19 -28.25 -8.23 -39.86
C ILE A 19 -28.53 -9.58 -39.21
N GLY A 20 -28.19 -10.67 -39.95
CA GLY A 20 -28.26 -12.05 -39.44
C GLY A 20 -27.19 -12.29 -38.40
N LEU A 21 -27.42 -11.84 -37.19
CA LEU A 21 -26.65 -12.29 -36.05
C LEU A 21 -27.30 -13.55 -35.49
N HIS A 22 -26.66 -14.68 -35.79
CA HIS A 22 -26.95 -15.96 -35.18
C HIS A 22 -26.80 -15.80 -33.66
N TRP A 23 -27.91 -15.67 -32.95
CA TRP A 23 -27.93 -15.58 -31.49
C TRP A 23 -27.52 -16.94 -30.92
N ASN A 24 -26.27 -17.04 -30.45
CA ASN A 24 -25.75 -18.21 -29.74
C ASN A 24 -25.86 -17.98 -28.22
N PRO A 25 -26.79 -18.64 -27.52
CA PRO A 25 -26.97 -18.47 -26.09
C PRO A 25 -25.74 -18.86 -25.25
N SER A 26 -24.80 -19.62 -25.80
CA SER A 26 -23.55 -19.97 -25.12
C SER A 26 -22.53 -18.83 -25.04
N GLY A 27 -22.68 -17.76 -25.84
CA GLY A 27 -21.76 -16.60 -25.84
C GLY A 27 -21.94 -15.68 -24.63
N LEU A 28 -23.15 -15.60 -24.06
CA LEU A 28 -23.43 -14.75 -22.90
C LEU A 28 -22.86 -15.31 -21.59
N GLU A 29 -22.70 -16.62 -21.48
CA GLU A 29 -22.06 -17.24 -20.32
C GLU A 29 -20.55 -16.98 -20.31
N PHE A 30 -19.92 -16.95 -21.47
CA PHE A 30 -18.49 -16.69 -21.58
C PHE A 30 -18.11 -15.26 -21.19
N PHE A 31 -18.94 -14.27 -21.57
CA PHE A 31 -18.74 -12.87 -21.11
C PHE A 31 -19.03 -12.68 -19.62
N ARG A 32 -20.00 -13.43 -19.09
CA ARG A 32 -20.35 -13.35 -17.67
C ARG A 32 -19.27 -13.96 -16.78
N THR A 33 -18.59 -15.01 -17.22
CA THR A 33 -17.48 -15.66 -16.49
C THR A 33 -16.19 -14.85 -16.59
N GLY A 34 -15.92 -14.18 -17.72
CA GLY A 34 -14.74 -13.33 -17.89
C GLY A 34 -14.79 -12.00 -17.13
N ILE A 35 -15.97 -11.41 -16.95
CA ILE A 35 -16.15 -10.14 -16.21
C ILE A 35 -16.13 -10.36 -14.68
N LEU A 36 -16.44 -11.56 -14.21
CA LEU A 36 -16.43 -11.87 -12.77
C LEU A 36 -15.07 -12.29 -12.20
N GLN A 37 -14.04 -12.45 -13.05
CA GLN A 37 -12.72 -12.93 -12.61
C GLN A 37 -11.65 -11.86 -12.43
N SER A 38 -11.89 -10.62 -12.78
CA SER A 38 -10.93 -9.55 -12.49
C SER A 38 -11.39 -8.64 -11.33
N LYS A 39 -11.69 -9.23 -10.18
CA LYS A 39 -11.53 -8.47 -8.94
C LYS A 39 -10.02 -8.29 -8.77
N GLU A 40 -9.49 -7.21 -9.31
CA GLU A 40 -8.07 -6.86 -9.17
C GLU A 40 -7.69 -7.04 -7.71
N ARG A 41 -6.80 -7.98 -7.46
CA ARG A 41 -6.35 -8.30 -6.09
C ARG A 41 -5.44 -7.17 -5.65
N MET A 42 -6.02 -6.14 -5.03
CA MET A 42 -5.27 -5.02 -4.49
C MET A 42 -4.36 -5.49 -3.37
N THR A 43 -3.12 -5.08 -3.40
CA THR A 43 -2.15 -5.27 -2.33
C THR A 43 -2.12 -4.07 -1.40
N PHE A 44 -1.74 -4.28 -0.16
CA PHE A 44 -1.59 -3.24 0.84
C PHE A 44 -0.12 -2.90 1.02
N VAL A 45 0.21 -1.62 0.92
CA VAL A 45 1.57 -1.13 1.10
C VAL A 45 1.69 -0.38 2.42
N SER A 46 2.70 -0.73 3.20
CA SER A 46 3.08 -0.03 4.42
C SER A 46 4.47 0.58 4.26
N LEU A 47 4.55 1.88 4.41
CA LEU A 47 5.77 2.67 4.38
C LEU A 47 6.04 3.22 5.78
N THR A 48 7.26 3.06 6.25
CA THR A 48 7.73 3.60 7.52
C THR A 48 9.01 4.39 7.29
N ARG A 49 9.12 5.57 7.91
CA ARG A 49 10.33 6.37 7.97
C ARG A 49 10.69 6.61 9.44
N LEU A 50 11.91 6.26 9.83
CA LEU A 50 12.42 6.40 11.18
C LEU A 50 13.76 7.18 11.13
N ARG A 51 13.93 8.18 11.99
CA ARG A 51 15.23 8.80 12.24
C ARG A 51 15.68 8.49 13.67
N ILE A 52 16.85 7.86 13.77
CA ILE A 52 17.44 7.50 15.06
C ILE A 52 18.13 8.75 15.63
N ARG A 53 17.73 9.18 16.81
CA ARG A 53 18.18 10.44 17.44
C ARG A 53 19.63 10.44 17.92
N SER A 54 20.25 9.26 18.08
CA SER A 54 21.65 9.14 18.52
C SER A 54 22.29 7.85 18.01
N PHE A 55 23.54 7.92 17.56
CA PHE A 55 24.29 6.79 17.06
C PHE A 55 24.41 5.62 18.07
N ARG A 56 24.34 5.90 19.39
CA ARG A 56 24.36 4.87 20.45
C ARG A 56 23.22 3.85 20.33
N PHE A 57 22.10 4.21 19.73
CA PHE A 57 20.95 3.31 19.53
C PHE A 57 21.05 2.49 18.25
N VAL A 58 21.92 2.86 17.31
CA VAL A 58 22.04 2.20 16.00
C VAL A 58 22.36 0.71 16.11
N PRO A 59 23.26 0.23 16.98
CA PRO A 59 23.55 -1.20 17.08
C PRO A 59 22.33 -2.02 17.53
N LEU A 60 21.59 -1.54 18.54
CA LEU A 60 20.37 -2.20 19.01
C LEU A 60 19.24 -2.12 17.97
N PHE A 61 19.08 -0.97 17.33
CA PHE A 61 18.14 -0.80 16.22
C PHE A 61 18.45 -1.80 15.08
N ALA A 62 19.70 -1.93 14.67
CA ALA A 62 20.13 -2.88 13.65
C ALA A 62 19.82 -4.33 14.04
N LEU A 63 20.06 -4.71 15.31
CA LEU A 63 19.72 -6.04 15.82
C LEU A 63 18.22 -6.32 15.76
N HIS A 64 17.37 -5.38 16.21
CA HIS A 64 15.92 -5.51 16.15
C HIS A 64 15.42 -5.52 14.72
N THR A 65 15.97 -4.69 13.84
CA THR A 65 15.68 -4.69 12.40
C THR A 65 15.98 -6.04 11.79
N TRP A 66 17.17 -6.59 12.02
CA TRP A 66 17.55 -7.90 11.50
C TRP A 66 16.61 -9.03 11.98
N ARG A 67 16.23 -9.03 13.26
CA ARG A 67 15.26 -10.00 13.80
C ARG A 67 13.89 -9.86 13.14
N SER A 68 13.43 -8.62 12.95
CA SER A 68 12.15 -8.32 12.27
C SER A 68 12.18 -8.73 10.79
N LEU A 69 13.33 -8.56 10.11
CA LEU A 69 13.53 -9.02 8.73
C LEU A 69 13.48 -10.55 8.59
N ARG A 70 14.02 -11.29 9.58
CA ARG A 70 13.88 -12.76 9.59
C ARG A 70 12.44 -13.19 9.79
N GLN A 71 11.69 -12.47 10.63
CA GLN A 71 10.28 -12.74 10.88
C GLN A 71 9.43 -12.45 9.65
N ILE A 72 9.60 -11.29 9.00
CA ILE A 72 8.75 -10.86 7.87
C ILE A 72 8.85 -11.79 6.68
N ARG A 73 10.03 -12.34 6.39
CA ARG A 73 10.25 -13.29 5.27
C ARG A 73 9.34 -14.52 5.36
N ARG A 74 8.88 -14.87 6.56
CA ARG A 74 8.00 -16.01 6.85
C ARG A 74 6.58 -15.60 7.19
N ALA A 75 6.27 -14.30 7.16
CA ALA A 75 4.96 -13.79 7.52
C ALA A 75 3.94 -14.14 6.42
N ARG A 76 2.74 -14.54 6.86
CA ARG A 76 1.63 -14.80 5.92
C ARG A 76 1.22 -13.48 5.26
N GLY A 77 0.94 -13.56 3.97
CA GLY A 77 0.51 -12.39 3.20
C GLY A 77 1.61 -11.39 2.86
N PHE A 78 2.86 -11.62 3.24
CA PHE A 78 3.99 -10.79 2.82
C PHE A 78 4.41 -11.16 1.39
N HIS A 79 4.49 -10.17 0.50
CA HIS A 79 4.95 -10.33 -0.90
C HIS A 79 6.40 -9.91 -1.06
N SER A 80 6.67 -8.65 -0.80
CA SER A 80 7.96 -8.03 -1.07
C SER A 80 8.22 -6.86 -0.13
N GLY A 81 9.46 -6.39 -0.07
CA GLY A 81 9.81 -5.22 0.69
C GLY A 81 11.18 -4.66 0.31
N ALA A 82 11.46 -3.47 0.80
CA ALA A 82 12.77 -2.84 0.67
C ALA A 82 13.08 -1.98 1.89
N ILE A 83 14.36 -1.87 2.18
CA ILE A 83 14.91 -0.98 3.22
C ILE A 83 15.89 -0.04 2.54
N LEU A 84 15.88 1.22 2.94
CA LEU A 84 16.83 2.23 2.54
C LEU A 84 17.43 2.86 3.80
N ALA A 85 18.76 2.81 3.91
CA ALA A 85 19.51 3.62 4.87
C ALA A 85 19.85 4.96 4.21
N ASP A 86 19.40 6.04 4.82
CA ASP A 86 19.61 7.40 4.32
C ASP A 86 20.50 8.20 5.29
N ARG A 87 20.73 9.48 4.97
CA ARG A 87 21.54 10.39 5.78
C ARG A 87 20.97 10.56 7.20
N SER A 88 21.82 11.00 8.13
CA SER A 88 21.40 11.36 9.50
C SER A 88 20.68 10.23 10.24
N TRP A 89 21.12 8.98 10.04
CA TRP A 89 20.53 7.78 10.66
C TRP A 89 19.05 7.61 10.38
N THR A 90 18.62 8.01 9.19
CA THR A 90 17.25 7.83 8.73
C THR A 90 17.11 6.51 7.97
N PHE A 91 16.06 5.77 8.28
CA PHE A 91 15.75 4.47 7.67
C PHE A 91 14.34 4.49 7.13
N TRP A 92 14.21 4.06 5.89
CA TRP A 92 12.94 3.88 5.22
C TRP A 92 12.69 2.40 5.02
N THR A 93 11.46 1.96 5.24
CA THR A 93 11.06 0.58 5.03
C THR A 93 9.74 0.55 4.27
N ILE A 94 9.71 -0.14 3.13
CA ILE A 94 8.49 -0.43 2.36
C ILE A 94 8.21 -1.91 2.47
N THR A 95 6.95 -2.27 2.70
CA THR A 95 6.49 -3.66 2.71
C THR A 95 5.17 -3.78 1.99
N VAL A 96 5.01 -4.82 1.17
CA VAL A 96 3.83 -5.10 0.35
C VAL A 96 3.17 -6.38 0.84
N TRP A 97 1.87 -6.35 1.04
CA TRP A 97 1.07 -7.38 1.72
C TRP A 97 -0.19 -7.71 0.94
N ASP A 98 -0.74 -8.92 1.15
CA ASP A 98 -2.08 -9.30 0.67
C ASP A 98 -3.18 -8.34 1.18
N SER A 99 -3.03 -7.88 2.44
CA SER A 99 -4.03 -7.07 3.12
C SER A 99 -3.44 -6.30 4.30
N GLU A 100 -4.16 -5.27 4.74
CA GLU A 100 -3.85 -4.54 5.99
C GLU A 100 -3.84 -5.47 7.20
N GLU A 101 -4.75 -6.44 7.24
CA GLU A 101 -4.83 -7.41 8.34
C GLU A 101 -3.56 -8.26 8.45
N SER A 102 -3.03 -8.76 7.33
CA SER A 102 -1.76 -9.51 7.30
C SER A 102 -0.60 -8.68 7.84
N MET A 103 -0.51 -7.41 7.43
CA MET A 103 0.48 -6.47 7.94
C MET A 103 0.32 -6.25 9.45
N ARG A 104 -0.91 -6.03 9.94
CA ARG A 104 -1.19 -5.83 11.37
C ARG A 104 -0.83 -7.05 12.21
N GLN A 105 -1.13 -8.27 11.75
CA GLN A 105 -0.75 -9.51 12.44
C GLN A 105 0.77 -9.62 12.59
N PHE A 106 1.54 -9.26 11.56
CA PHE A 106 2.99 -9.18 11.66
C PHE A 106 3.43 -8.12 12.68
N MET A 107 2.85 -6.93 12.63
CA MET A 107 3.23 -5.81 13.51
C MET A 107 3.08 -6.16 15.01
N VAL A 108 2.01 -6.85 15.38
CA VAL A 108 1.69 -7.16 16.79
C VAL A 108 2.28 -8.48 17.26
N SER A 109 3.15 -9.12 16.50
CA SER A 109 3.73 -10.42 16.80
C SER A 109 5.27 -10.42 16.82
N GLY A 110 5.85 -11.36 17.54
CA GLY A 110 7.26 -11.74 17.49
C GLY A 110 8.25 -10.59 17.69
N ALA A 111 9.31 -10.62 16.89
CA ALA A 111 10.43 -9.69 17.00
C ALA A 111 10.01 -8.24 16.69
N HIS A 112 9.09 -8.03 15.75
CA HIS A 112 8.61 -6.69 15.41
C HIS A 112 7.87 -6.05 16.58
N LYS A 113 6.92 -6.79 17.21
CA LYS A 113 6.22 -6.30 18.41
C LYS A 113 7.20 -5.88 19.51
N ASN A 114 8.26 -6.67 19.71
CA ASN A 114 9.27 -6.39 20.74
C ASN A 114 10.14 -5.16 20.41
N ALA A 115 10.29 -4.81 19.12
CA ALA A 115 11.03 -3.62 18.69
C ALA A 115 10.25 -2.31 18.91
N MET A 116 8.93 -2.33 18.73
CA MET A 116 8.10 -1.13 18.69
C MET A 116 8.21 -0.20 19.93
N PRO A 117 8.21 -0.70 21.17
CA PRO A 117 8.34 0.17 22.35
C PRO A 117 9.66 0.96 22.39
N HIS A 118 10.72 0.36 21.86
CA HIS A 118 12.04 1.00 21.84
C HIS A 118 12.14 2.15 20.85
N LEU A 119 11.39 2.08 19.72
CA LEU A 119 11.39 3.14 18.71
C LEU A 119 10.89 4.48 19.27
N VAL A 120 9.96 4.46 20.23
CA VAL A 120 9.49 5.66 20.92
C VAL A 120 10.62 6.42 21.60
N GLU A 121 11.61 5.71 22.14
CA GLU A 121 12.78 6.27 22.81
C GLU A 121 13.93 6.57 21.83
N TRP A 122 14.18 5.68 20.87
CA TRP A 122 15.35 5.76 19.98
C TRP A 122 15.19 6.77 18.85
N CYS A 123 13.95 7.07 18.45
CA CYS A 123 13.67 7.96 17.33
C CYS A 123 13.31 9.38 17.82
N ASP A 124 13.69 10.36 17.03
CA ASP A 124 13.18 11.73 17.10
C ASP A 124 12.24 12.07 15.92
N GLU A 125 12.25 11.23 14.89
CA GLU A 125 11.24 11.25 13.83
C GLU A 125 10.78 9.82 13.54
N ALA A 126 9.48 9.63 13.50
CA ALA A 126 8.83 8.40 13.10
C ALA A 126 7.54 8.75 12.34
N SER A 127 7.38 8.21 11.15
CA SER A 127 6.20 8.45 10.33
C SER A 127 5.85 7.22 9.51
N VAL A 128 4.57 7.09 9.19
CA VAL A 128 4.02 5.98 8.42
C VAL A 128 3.07 6.50 7.36
N ALA A 129 3.03 5.83 6.21
CA ALA A 129 2.01 6.01 5.18
C ALA A 129 1.53 4.64 4.71
N HIS A 130 0.24 4.56 4.38
CA HIS A 130 -0.37 3.33 3.89
C HIS A 130 -1.20 3.64 2.65
N TRP A 131 -1.21 2.72 1.69
CA TRP A 131 -2.08 2.78 0.50
C TRP A 131 -2.29 1.39 -0.07
N THR A 132 -3.15 1.29 -1.06
CA THR A 132 -3.34 0.07 -1.86
C THR A 132 -2.87 0.29 -3.29
N GLN A 133 -2.38 -0.79 -3.93
CA GLN A 133 -1.95 -0.82 -5.32
C GLN A 133 -2.26 -2.20 -5.92
N PRO A 134 -2.39 -2.32 -7.25
CA PRO A 134 -2.60 -3.62 -7.89
C PRO A 134 -1.32 -4.48 -7.95
N GLU A 135 -0.13 -3.86 -7.96
CA GLU A 135 1.14 -4.55 -8.09
C GLU A 135 1.61 -5.17 -6.76
N THR A 136 2.32 -6.29 -6.85
CA THR A 136 2.99 -6.95 -5.72
C THR A 136 4.44 -6.49 -5.55
N GLU A 137 4.95 -5.73 -6.51
CA GLU A 137 6.30 -5.16 -6.51
C GLU A 137 6.40 -3.99 -5.53
N VAL A 138 7.62 -3.81 -5.03
CA VAL A 138 7.94 -2.67 -4.16
C VAL A 138 7.92 -1.38 -5.00
N PRO A 139 7.17 -0.35 -4.58
CA PRO A 139 7.19 0.96 -5.20
C PRO A 139 8.58 1.59 -5.20
N SER A 140 8.82 2.52 -6.13
CA SER A 140 10.07 3.29 -6.15
C SER A 140 10.19 4.20 -4.91
N TRP A 141 11.41 4.57 -4.56
CA TRP A 141 11.64 5.52 -3.45
C TRP A 141 11.11 6.92 -3.74
N ILE A 142 10.98 7.30 -5.01
CA ILE A 142 10.34 8.55 -5.43
C ILE A 142 8.84 8.50 -5.11
N GLU A 143 8.19 7.41 -5.44
CA GLU A 143 6.77 7.20 -5.09
C GLU A 143 6.57 7.12 -3.58
N ALA A 144 7.45 6.44 -2.86
CA ALA A 144 7.43 6.38 -1.40
C ALA A 144 7.54 7.77 -0.75
N ASP A 145 8.46 8.62 -1.23
CA ASP A 145 8.59 10.00 -0.74
C ASP A 145 7.32 10.80 -1.01
N ARG A 146 6.77 10.72 -2.22
CA ARG A 146 5.51 11.36 -2.58
C ARG A 146 4.37 10.92 -1.67
N ARG A 147 4.16 9.61 -1.48
CA ARG A 147 3.11 9.04 -0.61
C ARG A 147 3.28 9.47 0.85
N MET A 148 4.52 9.54 1.34
CA MET A 148 4.78 9.99 2.71
C MET A 148 4.42 11.47 2.89
N ARG A 149 4.63 12.32 1.88
CA ARG A 149 4.27 13.75 1.96
C ARG A 149 2.77 14.00 1.84
N GLU A 150 2.09 13.23 0.97
CA GLU A 150 0.65 13.41 0.71
C GLU A 150 -0.26 12.79 1.77
N GLY A 151 0.10 11.60 2.26
CA GLY A 151 -0.75 10.81 3.16
C GLY A 151 -0.05 10.29 4.41
N GLY A 152 1.18 10.73 4.67
CA GLY A 152 1.94 10.32 5.84
C GLY A 152 1.39 10.94 7.12
N ARG A 153 1.59 10.23 8.22
CA ARG A 153 1.26 10.70 9.56
C ARG A 153 2.42 10.44 10.51
N SER A 154 2.66 11.36 11.43
CA SER A 154 3.66 11.18 12.48
C SER A 154 3.21 10.11 13.48
N SER A 155 4.16 9.31 13.94
CA SER A 155 3.98 8.32 15.00
C SER A 155 4.55 8.87 16.31
N LYS A 156 4.08 8.36 17.45
CA LYS A 156 4.52 8.82 18.75
C LYS A 156 6.02 8.59 18.96
N VAL A 157 6.75 9.64 19.34
CA VAL A 157 8.14 9.59 19.81
C VAL A 157 8.25 10.40 21.12
N ARG A 158 9.23 10.07 21.97
CA ARG A 158 9.39 10.76 23.26
C ARG A 158 10.08 12.10 23.10
N ASN A 159 11.04 12.21 22.19
CA ASN A 159 11.85 13.40 21.98
C ASN A 159 11.75 13.84 20.51
N PRO A 160 10.61 14.45 20.10
CA PRO A 160 10.40 14.81 18.71
C PRO A 160 11.34 15.92 18.24
N SER A 161 11.81 15.83 17.00
CA SER A 161 12.49 16.93 16.34
C SER A 161 11.51 18.05 16.00
N PRO A 162 11.99 19.28 15.74
CA PRO A 162 11.11 20.38 15.29
C PRO A 162 10.32 20.05 14.01
N GLN A 163 10.90 19.21 13.13
CA GLN A 163 10.31 18.82 11.85
C GLN A 163 9.35 17.61 11.95
N HIS A 164 9.30 16.95 13.10
CA HIS A 164 8.56 15.69 13.25
C HIS A 164 7.06 15.84 12.98
N ALA A 165 6.42 16.86 13.53
CA ALA A 165 4.97 17.05 13.40
C ALA A 165 4.55 17.47 11.97
N THR A 166 5.38 18.24 11.31
CA THR A 166 5.12 18.78 9.96
C THR A 166 5.58 17.88 8.84
N LEU A 167 6.26 16.75 9.15
CA LEU A 167 6.88 15.85 8.18
C LEU A 167 7.83 16.59 7.21
N SER A 168 8.50 17.64 7.70
CA SER A 168 9.44 18.44 6.91
C SER A 168 10.79 17.74 6.86
N PHE A 169 11.03 16.99 5.79
CA PHE A 169 12.29 16.27 5.56
C PHE A 169 12.71 16.36 4.09
N GLY A 170 14.03 16.21 3.83
CA GLY A 170 14.57 16.17 2.46
C GLY A 170 14.21 14.86 1.74
N ALA A 171 14.19 14.89 0.41
CA ALA A 171 13.98 13.69 -0.38
C ALA A 171 15.04 12.61 -0.05
N PRO A 172 14.68 11.31 -0.04
CA PRO A 172 15.60 10.24 0.26
C PRO A 172 16.66 10.10 -0.83
N ARG A 173 17.89 9.75 -0.41
CA ARG A 173 18.95 9.39 -1.33
C ARG A 173 18.88 7.89 -1.61
N THR A 174 18.68 7.51 -2.85
CA THR A 174 18.34 6.13 -3.27
C THR A 174 19.56 5.19 -3.40
N ILE A 175 20.75 5.58 -2.92
CA ILE A 175 22.03 4.88 -3.17
C ILE A 175 22.19 3.60 -2.34
N ALA A 176 21.57 3.50 -1.17
CA ALA A 176 21.78 2.39 -0.22
C ALA A 176 20.50 1.61 0.09
N GLY A 177 19.74 1.24 -0.95
CA GLY A 177 18.53 0.44 -0.81
C GLY A 177 18.80 -1.06 -0.95
N ALA A 178 18.22 -1.88 -0.05
CA ALA A 178 18.24 -3.34 -0.11
C ALA A 178 16.82 -3.91 -0.23
N LYS A 179 16.65 -4.86 -1.15
CA LYS A 179 15.37 -5.59 -1.32
C LYS A 179 15.22 -6.68 -0.27
N VAL A 180 14.00 -6.88 0.20
CA VAL A 180 13.60 -7.96 1.10
C VAL A 180 12.66 -8.89 0.35
N ALA A 181 13.10 -10.11 0.05
CA ALA A 181 12.28 -11.13 -0.57
C ALA A 181 11.71 -12.09 0.47
N ARG A 182 10.59 -12.70 0.12
CA ARG A 182 10.02 -13.84 0.86
C ARG A 182 10.98 -15.04 0.78
N SER A 183 11.16 -15.77 1.86
CA SER A 183 11.91 -17.04 1.91
C SER A 183 10.99 -18.22 1.70
#